data_6a29e7876d5afa75f5e7b650ba1e623a
#
_entry.id   6a29e7876d5afa75f5e7b650ba1e623a
#
_cell.length_a   1.000
_cell.length_b   1.000
_cell.length_c   1.000
_cell.angle_alpha   90.00
_cell.angle_beta   90.00
_cell.angle_gamma   90.00
#
_symmetry.space_group_name_H-M   'P 1'
#
loop_
_entity.id
_entity.type
_entity.pdbx_description
1 polymer ?
#
loop_
_entity_poly.entity_id
_entity_poly.type
_entity_poly.pdbx_seq_one_letter_code
_entity_poly.pdbx_strand_id
1 'polypeptide(L)'
;MTQQLQSLIDAAWENRDNLSPKSAPTEVTQAVDEVIAGLNSGALRVATRQGVGQWTVHQWIKKAVLLSFRLKDNEVVRAGDLGFYDKVPTRFAQMTADEMAASGVRVVPPAVARRGSFIAKGAILMPSYVNIGAYVDEGTMVDTWAT
;
A
#
# COMPACT_ATOMS: atom_id res chain seq x y z
N MET A 1 20.87 -2.13 -1.27
CA MET A 1 19.62 -2.37 -0.53
C MET A 1 18.45 -2.66 -1.48
N THR A 2 18.02 -1.74 -2.34
CA THR A 2 16.89 -1.97 -3.27
C THR A 2 17.09 -3.14 -4.24
N GLN A 3 18.29 -3.35 -4.79
CA GLN A 3 18.58 -4.44 -5.72
C GLN A 3 18.51 -5.82 -5.04
N GLN A 4 18.98 -5.93 -3.79
CA GLN A 4 18.88 -7.17 -3.02
C GLN A 4 17.42 -7.49 -2.69
N LEU A 5 16.65 -6.49 -2.28
CA LEU A 5 15.22 -6.61 -2.03
C LEU A 5 14.46 -7.06 -3.29
N GLN A 6 14.76 -6.44 -4.44
CA GLN A 6 14.18 -6.82 -5.71
C GLN A 6 14.50 -8.29 -6.07
N SER A 7 15.75 -8.72 -5.94
CA SER A 7 16.15 -10.10 -6.25
C SER A 7 15.39 -11.11 -5.40
N LEU A 8 15.18 -10.80 -4.11
CA LEU A 8 14.42 -11.67 -3.21
C LEU A 8 12.95 -11.76 -3.61
N ILE A 9 12.32 -10.62 -3.95
CA ILE A 9 10.94 -10.57 -4.42
C ILE A 9 10.78 -11.33 -5.75
N ASP A 10 11.71 -11.15 -6.69
CA ASP A 10 11.66 -11.85 -7.97
C ASP A 10 11.79 -13.37 -7.78
N ALA A 11 12.71 -13.83 -6.92
CA ALA A 11 12.85 -15.26 -6.59
C ALA A 11 11.59 -15.83 -5.91
N ALA A 12 11.01 -15.09 -4.95
CA ALA A 12 9.77 -15.48 -4.28
C ALA A 12 8.60 -15.55 -5.26
N TRP A 13 8.55 -14.64 -6.23
CA TRP A 13 7.52 -14.62 -7.26
C TRP A 13 7.56 -15.87 -8.15
N GLU A 14 8.74 -16.33 -8.55
CA GLU A 14 8.88 -17.56 -9.32
C GLU A 14 8.41 -18.82 -8.54
N ASN A 15 8.54 -18.79 -7.22
CA ASN A 15 8.09 -19.86 -6.32
C ASN A 15 6.71 -19.60 -5.68
N ARG A 16 5.95 -18.65 -6.17
CA ARG A 16 4.72 -18.15 -5.53
C ARG A 16 3.66 -19.21 -5.27
N ASP A 17 3.60 -20.25 -6.09
CA ASP A 17 2.58 -21.30 -5.97
C ASP A 17 2.77 -22.18 -4.73
N ASN A 18 3.99 -22.20 -4.17
CA ASN A 18 4.34 -22.89 -2.92
C ASN A 18 4.24 -21.98 -1.69
N LEU A 19 3.92 -20.68 -1.86
CA LEU A 19 3.83 -19.72 -0.77
C LEU A 19 2.40 -19.61 -0.23
N SER A 20 2.28 -19.61 1.08
CA SER A 20 1.04 -19.37 1.82
C SER A 20 1.35 -18.68 3.14
N PRO A 21 0.35 -18.21 3.90
CA PRO A 21 0.59 -17.63 5.24
C PRO A 21 1.35 -18.56 6.19
N LYS A 22 1.23 -19.89 5.98
CA LYS A 22 1.83 -20.91 6.85
C LYS A 22 3.17 -21.44 6.35
N SER A 23 3.46 -21.34 5.04
CA SER A 23 4.63 -21.97 4.41
C SER A 23 5.68 -20.97 3.94
N ALA A 24 5.38 -19.67 3.94
CA ALA A 24 6.30 -18.67 3.46
C ALA A 24 7.52 -18.52 4.40
N PRO A 25 8.75 -18.51 3.86
CA PRO A 25 9.94 -18.18 4.64
C PRO A 25 9.83 -16.78 5.25
N THR A 26 10.35 -16.63 6.47
CA THR A 26 10.33 -15.36 7.21
C THR A 26 10.98 -14.22 6.40
N GLU A 27 12.08 -14.50 5.71
CA GLU A 27 12.78 -13.52 4.86
C GLU A 27 11.88 -12.98 3.73
N VAL A 28 11.05 -13.84 3.12
CA VAL A 28 10.11 -13.44 2.06
C VAL A 28 9.03 -12.54 2.65
N THR A 29 8.47 -12.92 3.80
CA THR A 29 7.45 -12.11 4.47
C THR A 29 8.00 -10.74 4.86
N GLN A 30 9.21 -10.69 5.42
CA GLN A 30 9.88 -9.44 5.77
C GLN A 30 10.16 -8.56 4.55
N ALA A 31 10.64 -9.15 3.45
CA ALA A 31 10.90 -8.42 2.21
C ALA A 31 9.61 -7.82 1.62
N VAL A 32 8.53 -8.58 1.61
CA VAL A 32 7.22 -8.09 1.16
C VAL A 32 6.72 -6.95 2.05
N ASP A 33 6.82 -7.10 3.39
CA ASP A 33 6.42 -6.06 4.32
C ASP A 33 7.28 -4.79 4.19
N GLU A 34 8.58 -4.91 3.90
CA GLU A 34 9.48 -3.79 3.62
C GLU A 34 9.05 -3.02 2.37
N VAL A 35 8.68 -3.73 1.29
CA VAL A 35 8.16 -3.08 0.07
C VAL A 35 6.85 -2.34 0.35
N ILE A 36 5.91 -2.97 1.05
CA ILE A 36 4.63 -2.33 1.40
C ILE A 36 4.85 -1.11 2.31
N ALA A 37 5.78 -1.19 3.26
CA ALA A 37 6.14 -0.05 4.11
C ALA A 37 6.79 1.07 3.29
N GLY A 38 7.66 0.74 2.33
CA GLY A 38 8.27 1.70 1.41
C GLY A 38 7.25 2.41 0.53
N LEU A 39 6.27 1.70 0.01
CA LEU A 39 5.14 2.29 -0.71
C LEU A 39 4.30 3.19 0.20
N ASN A 40 4.00 2.74 1.41
CA ASN A 40 3.19 3.48 2.37
C ASN A 40 3.86 4.79 2.82
N SER A 41 5.18 4.83 2.90
CA SER A 41 5.97 6.03 3.26
C SER A 41 6.31 6.93 2.06
N GLY A 42 6.07 6.48 0.83
CA GLY A 42 6.46 7.18 -0.39
C GLY A 42 7.94 7.02 -0.77
N ALA A 43 8.71 6.23 -0.01
CA ALA A 43 10.12 5.92 -0.33
C ALA A 43 10.24 5.03 -1.58
N LEU A 44 9.23 4.21 -1.86
CA LEU A 44 9.10 3.44 -3.09
C LEU A 44 7.88 3.90 -3.88
N ARG A 45 7.97 3.79 -5.20
CA ARG A 45 6.87 4.08 -6.13
C ARG A 45 6.75 2.97 -7.17
N VAL A 46 5.53 2.58 -7.50
CA VAL A 46 5.26 1.58 -8.56
C VAL A 46 5.72 2.06 -9.93
N ALA A 47 5.76 3.38 -10.14
CA ALA A 47 6.28 4.01 -11.33
C ALA A 47 6.97 5.33 -10.97
N THR A 48 8.10 5.62 -11.63
CA THR A 48 8.85 6.87 -11.48
C THR A 48 8.91 7.63 -12.78
N ARG A 49 8.71 8.95 -12.71
CA ARG A 49 8.77 9.83 -13.84
C ARG A 49 10.22 10.19 -14.16
N GLN A 50 10.64 9.98 -15.40
CA GLN A 50 11.96 10.35 -15.90
C GLN A 50 11.94 11.69 -16.64
N GLY A 51 10.79 12.04 -17.23
CA GLY A 51 10.56 13.26 -17.97
C GLY A 51 9.08 13.40 -18.34
N VAL A 52 8.74 14.40 -19.13
CA VAL A 52 7.36 14.61 -19.61
C VAL A 52 6.94 13.40 -20.47
N GLY A 53 5.89 12.69 -20.04
CA GLY A 53 5.39 11.50 -20.73
C GLY A 53 6.29 10.26 -20.62
N GLN A 54 7.40 10.33 -19.88
CA GLN A 54 8.35 9.23 -19.75
C GLN A 54 8.28 8.65 -18.33
N TRP A 55 7.84 7.40 -18.22
CA TRP A 55 7.69 6.69 -16.96
C TRP A 55 8.45 5.36 -16.98
N THR A 56 9.11 5.05 -15.88
CA THR A 56 9.67 3.72 -15.60
C THR A 56 8.75 3.00 -14.63
N VAL A 57 8.21 1.84 -15.05
CA VAL A 57 7.36 0.98 -14.20
C VAL A 57 8.22 -0.07 -13.52
N HIS A 58 8.13 -0.15 -12.20
CA HIS A 58 8.87 -1.09 -11.36
C HIS A 58 8.07 -2.37 -11.15
N GLN A 59 8.11 -3.30 -12.11
CA GLN A 59 7.32 -4.53 -12.10
C GLN A 59 7.56 -5.41 -10.85
N TRP A 60 8.76 -5.41 -10.30
CA TRP A 60 9.08 -6.16 -9.09
C TRP A 60 8.26 -5.68 -7.87
N ILE A 61 7.92 -4.40 -7.79
CA ILE A 61 7.05 -3.86 -6.73
C ILE A 61 5.63 -4.41 -6.87
N LYS A 62 5.10 -4.52 -8.10
CA LYS A 62 3.81 -5.16 -8.35
C LYS A 62 3.82 -6.63 -7.90
N LYS A 63 4.91 -7.36 -8.18
CA LYS A 63 5.08 -8.74 -7.69
C LYS A 63 5.00 -8.79 -6.16
N ALA A 64 5.68 -7.89 -5.46
CA ALA A 64 5.61 -7.80 -3.99
C ALA A 64 4.19 -7.54 -3.48
N VAL A 65 3.45 -6.64 -4.13
CA VAL A 65 2.03 -6.37 -3.78
C VAL A 65 1.18 -7.63 -3.97
N LEU A 66 1.34 -8.35 -5.07
CA LEU A 66 0.60 -9.59 -5.32
C LEU A 66 0.99 -10.71 -4.34
N LEU A 67 2.27 -10.81 -3.98
CA LEU A 67 2.74 -11.73 -2.94
C LEU A 67 2.11 -11.39 -1.59
N SER A 68 1.96 -10.11 -1.24
CA SER A 68 1.36 -9.72 0.04
C SER A 68 -0.05 -10.27 0.24
N PHE A 69 -0.82 -10.45 -0.84
CA PHE A 69 -2.14 -11.08 -0.77
C PHE A 69 -2.10 -12.58 -0.53
N ARG A 70 -1.03 -13.26 -1.01
CA ARG A 70 -0.83 -14.69 -0.75
C ARG A 70 -0.38 -14.99 0.67
N LEU A 71 0.32 -14.04 1.29
CA LEU A 71 0.94 -14.21 2.60
C LEU A 71 0.00 -13.88 3.77
N LYS A 72 -1.24 -13.51 3.50
CA LYS A 72 -2.23 -13.14 4.53
C LYS A 72 -3.59 -13.77 4.23
N ASP A 73 -4.24 -14.22 5.29
CA ASP A 73 -5.63 -14.64 5.25
C ASP A 73 -6.56 -13.43 5.39
N ASN A 74 -7.84 -13.60 4.98
CA ASN A 74 -8.86 -12.59 5.21
C ASN A 74 -9.24 -12.56 6.69
N GLU A 75 -9.45 -11.35 7.20
CA GLU A 75 -9.87 -11.10 8.58
C GLU A 75 -11.09 -10.18 8.61
N VAL A 76 -11.87 -10.26 9.66
CA VAL A 76 -12.98 -9.33 9.89
C VAL A 76 -12.41 -7.98 10.35
N VAL A 77 -12.67 -6.95 9.59
CA VAL A 77 -12.30 -5.56 9.91
C VAL A 77 -13.57 -4.77 10.25
N ARG A 78 -13.55 -4.06 11.38
CA ARG A 78 -14.66 -3.21 11.85
C ARG A 78 -14.26 -1.74 11.77
N ALA A 79 -15.18 -0.91 11.28
CA ALA A 79 -15.04 0.54 11.25
C ALA A 79 -16.38 1.19 11.65
N GLY A 80 -16.61 1.34 12.95
CA GLY A 80 -17.93 1.69 13.49
C GLY A 80 -18.93 0.60 13.14
N ASP A 81 -20.04 0.95 12.51
CA ASP A 81 -21.10 0.01 12.09
C ASP A 81 -20.79 -0.71 10.78
N LEU A 82 -19.68 -0.33 10.09
CA LEU A 82 -19.26 -0.99 8.86
C LEU A 82 -18.42 -2.22 9.16
N GLY A 83 -18.67 -3.30 8.42
CA GLY A 83 -17.90 -4.54 8.48
C GLY A 83 -17.31 -4.90 7.13
N PHE A 84 -16.06 -5.37 7.15
CA PHE A 84 -15.34 -5.83 5.97
C PHE A 84 -14.72 -7.19 6.24
N TYR A 85 -14.38 -7.92 5.17
CA TYR A 85 -13.65 -9.18 5.26
C TYR A 85 -12.54 -9.17 4.22
N ASP A 86 -11.36 -8.72 4.63
CA ASP A 86 -10.21 -8.49 3.75
C ASP A 86 -8.89 -8.80 4.48
N LYS A 87 -7.82 -8.89 3.73
CA LYS A 87 -6.46 -9.16 4.21
C LYS A 87 -5.57 -7.90 4.24
N VAL A 88 -6.05 -6.79 3.71
CA VAL A 88 -5.29 -5.54 3.65
C VAL A 88 -5.89 -4.52 4.61
N PRO A 89 -5.14 -4.11 5.64
CA PRO A 89 -5.61 -3.07 6.54
C PRO A 89 -5.73 -1.73 5.82
N THR A 90 -6.64 -0.90 6.29
CA THR A 90 -6.73 0.49 5.84
C THR A 90 -5.58 1.32 6.44
N ARG A 91 -5.12 2.33 5.68
CA ARG A 91 -3.96 3.14 6.04
C ARG A 91 -4.11 3.85 7.40
N PHE A 92 -5.30 4.37 7.69
CA PHE A 92 -5.54 5.24 8.83
C PHE A 92 -6.14 4.54 10.05
N ALA A 93 -6.56 3.27 9.95
CA ALA A 93 -7.32 2.57 10.99
C ALA A 93 -6.60 2.44 12.36
N GLN A 94 -5.27 2.43 12.34
CA GLN A 94 -4.46 2.27 13.56
C GLN A 94 -3.85 3.59 14.07
N MET A 95 -4.10 4.72 13.37
CA MET A 95 -3.51 6.00 13.73
C MET A 95 -4.26 6.64 14.90
N THR A 96 -3.50 7.15 15.84
CA THR A 96 -4.01 7.99 16.95
C THR A 96 -4.46 9.36 16.43
N ALA A 97 -5.19 10.11 17.25
CA ALA A 97 -5.59 11.48 16.90
C ALA A 97 -4.39 12.40 16.60
N ASP A 98 -3.30 12.25 17.37
CA ASP A 98 -2.08 13.04 17.17
C ASP A 98 -1.37 12.67 15.86
N GLU A 99 -1.30 11.37 15.53
CA GLU A 99 -0.74 10.90 14.27
C GLU A 99 -1.58 11.37 13.07
N MET A 100 -2.91 11.34 13.19
CA MET A 100 -3.81 11.89 12.17
C MET A 100 -3.60 13.38 11.97
N ALA A 101 -3.52 14.16 13.07
CA ALA A 101 -3.25 15.59 13.01
C ALA A 101 -1.87 15.88 12.39
N ALA A 102 -0.84 15.12 12.79
CA ALA A 102 0.52 15.27 12.28
C ALA A 102 0.63 14.89 10.78
N SER A 103 -0.19 13.95 10.30
CA SER A 103 -0.23 13.58 8.89
C SER A 103 -0.60 14.75 7.98
N GLY A 104 -1.39 15.69 8.47
CA GLY A 104 -1.91 16.82 7.71
C GLY A 104 -2.85 16.44 6.58
N VAL A 105 -3.40 15.23 6.62
CA VAL A 105 -4.35 14.71 5.62
C VAL A 105 -5.78 14.81 6.15
N ARG A 106 -6.68 15.32 5.33
CA ARG A 106 -8.12 15.27 5.63
C ARG A 106 -8.75 14.05 4.96
N VAL A 107 -9.39 13.21 5.75
CA VAL A 107 -10.08 11.99 5.26
C VAL A 107 -11.57 12.13 5.52
N VAL A 108 -12.33 12.30 4.46
CA VAL A 108 -13.79 12.50 4.55
C VAL A 108 -14.50 11.13 4.48
N PRO A 109 -15.35 10.78 5.46
CA PRO A 109 -16.06 9.50 5.41
C PRO A 109 -16.96 9.38 4.17
N PRO A 110 -17.07 8.24 3.50
CA PRO A 110 -16.37 6.98 3.75
C PRO A 110 -15.15 6.75 2.84
N ALA A 111 -14.23 7.73 2.73
CA ALA A 111 -13.01 7.54 1.97
C ALA A 111 -12.20 6.35 2.53
N VAL A 112 -11.68 5.52 1.63
CA VAL A 112 -10.85 4.37 1.97
C VAL A 112 -9.48 4.50 1.29
N ALA A 113 -8.42 4.49 2.09
CA ALA A 113 -7.06 4.33 1.61
C ALA A 113 -6.47 3.03 2.18
N ARG A 114 -5.95 2.16 1.33
CA ARG A 114 -5.32 0.92 1.75
C ARG A 114 -3.89 1.17 2.23
N ARG A 115 -3.41 0.39 3.21
CA ARG A 115 -1.98 0.38 3.57
C ARG A 115 -1.14 0.04 2.33
N GLY A 116 -0.05 0.77 2.11
CA GLY A 116 0.76 0.69 0.90
C GLY A 116 0.39 1.72 -0.17
N SER A 117 -0.58 2.61 0.10
CA SER A 117 -0.75 3.87 -0.62
C SER A 117 0.00 5.00 0.09
N PHE A 118 0.59 5.91 -0.63
CA PHE A 118 1.18 7.13 -0.07
C PHE A 118 0.23 8.31 -0.24
N ILE A 119 -0.04 9.00 0.87
CA ILE A 119 -0.87 10.20 0.90
C ILE A 119 -0.05 11.30 1.55
N ALA A 120 0.32 12.31 0.78
CA ALA A 120 1.15 13.41 1.23
C ALA A 120 0.38 14.41 2.11
N LYS A 121 1.14 15.20 2.86
CA LYS A 121 0.60 16.27 3.69
C LYS A 121 -0.20 17.27 2.85
N GLY A 122 -1.31 17.76 3.40
CA GLY A 122 -2.19 18.69 2.72
C GLY A 122 -3.13 18.07 1.69
N ALA A 123 -3.06 16.75 1.49
CA ALA A 123 -4.02 16.06 0.64
C ALA A 123 -5.40 15.96 1.31
N ILE A 124 -6.44 15.98 0.48
CA ILE A 124 -7.84 15.80 0.91
C ILE A 124 -8.39 14.58 0.16
N LEU A 125 -8.82 13.59 0.92
CA LEU A 125 -9.56 12.45 0.38
C LEU A 125 -11.04 12.69 0.61
N MET A 126 -11.77 13.11 -0.42
CA MET A 126 -13.24 13.03 -0.43
C MET A 126 -13.63 11.56 -0.43
N PRO A 127 -14.92 11.19 -0.25
CA PRO A 127 -15.35 9.79 -0.33
C PRO A 127 -14.84 9.14 -1.62
N SER A 128 -13.75 8.39 -1.52
CA SER A 128 -12.96 7.91 -2.65
C SER A 128 -12.22 6.64 -2.25
N TYR A 129 -11.58 5.99 -3.22
CA TYR A 129 -10.80 4.79 -2.96
C TYR A 129 -9.37 4.95 -3.45
N VAL A 130 -8.39 4.78 -2.54
CA VAL A 130 -6.97 4.84 -2.86
C VAL A 130 -6.34 3.48 -2.62
N ASN A 131 -5.94 2.81 -3.70
CA ASN A 131 -5.41 1.44 -3.64
C ASN A 131 -3.91 1.40 -3.33
N ILE A 132 -3.39 0.20 -3.07
CA ILE A 132 -1.97 -0.07 -2.85
C ILE A 132 -1.17 0.38 -4.08
N GLY A 133 -0.06 1.07 -3.85
CA GLY A 133 0.82 1.58 -4.89
C GLY A 133 0.43 2.96 -5.42
N ALA A 134 -0.73 3.49 -5.07
CA ALA A 134 -1.08 4.86 -5.41
C ALA A 134 -0.18 5.85 -4.64
N TYR A 135 0.14 6.95 -5.32
CA TYR A 135 0.93 8.05 -4.76
C TYR A 135 0.14 9.34 -4.94
N VAL A 136 -0.43 9.83 -3.85
CA VAL A 136 -1.17 11.09 -3.81
C VAL A 136 -0.23 12.17 -3.29
N ASP A 137 0.14 13.10 -4.15
CA ASP A 137 1.12 14.15 -3.83
C ASP A 137 0.49 15.30 -3.03
N GLU A 138 1.35 16.21 -2.55
CA GLU A 138 0.96 17.33 -1.67
C GLU A 138 -0.15 18.19 -2.30
N GLY A 139 -1.10 18.62 -1.47
CA GLY A 139 -2.19 19.51 -1.87
C GLY A 139 -3.20 18.90 -2.85
N THR A 140 -3.11 17.61 -3.15
CA THR A 140 -4.04 16.93 -4.05
C THR A 140 -5.39 16.72 -3.38
N MET A 141 -6.47 17.01 -4.09
CA MET A 141 -7.81 16.56 -3.73
C MET A 141 -8.17 15.32 -4.58
N VAL A 142 -8.45 14.21 -3.91
CA VAL A 142 -9.07 13.04 -4.54
C VAL A 142 -10.57 13.19 -4.38
N ASP A 143 -11.25 13.46 -5.48
CA ASP A 143 -12.65 13.86 -5.47
C ASP A 143 -13.60 12.69 -5.22
N THR A 144 -14.88 13.01 -5.02
CA THR A 144 -15.93 12.05 -4.66
C THR A 144 -16.03 10.93 -5.70
N TRP A 145 -15.97 9.70 -5.23
CA TRP A 145 -16.00 8.45 -6.00
C TRP A 145 -14.86 8.26 -7.01
N ALA A 146 -13.78 9.02 -6.88
CA ALA A 146 -12.56 8.76 -7.62
C ALA A 146 -11.85 7.51 -7.07
N THR A 147 -11.13 6.80 -7.98
CA THR A 147 -10.26 5.66 -7.66
C THR A 147 -8.91 5.79 -8.38
#